data_cdcfc45f9f3ed4b914aa21e71727e512
#
_entry.id   cdcfc45f9f3ed4b914aa21e71727e512
#
_cell.length_a   1.000
_cell.length_b   1.000
_cell.length_c   1.000
_cell.angle_alpha   90.00
_cell.angle_beta   90.00
_cell.angle_gamma   90.00
#
_symmetry.space_group_name_H-M   'P 1'
#
loop_
_entity.id
_entity.type
_entity.pdbx_description
1 polymer ?
#
loop_
_entity_poly.entity_id
_entity_poly.type
_entity_poly.pdbx_seq_one_letter_code
_entity_poly.pdbx_strand_id
1 'polypeptide(L)'
;MLAFLKVLQPKTVEEAYEMAVKNKTAPMLAGGCWLRLGRRTWPAVIDMAGLDLRYIREEDNEFIIGAMATQGDVERFEPLQRFCGGAVVRGVKEILGVQFRNMATMGGSVASKFGFSDIIPALLAVHADIVTYKGGRMSMKDYMNYRDRDILVEIRIPKREVPVAVEALRISRGDFPYLTGSIRRDDTAYEIYIGTRPGAPQLAEKASALLSEKGLDALDEAAQIASEELVYQKNSHASKEYRIEMAKAMVRRLVKEVAQ
;
A
#
# COMPACT_ATOMS: atom_id res chain seq x y z
N MET A 1 -24.79 9.67 -9.40
CA MET A 1 -23.74 9.79 -10.43
C MET A 1 -22.68 10.72 -9.91
N LEU A 2 -21.40 10.42 -10.08
CA LEU A 2 -20.31 11.35 -9.81
C LEU A 2 -20.36 12.48 -10.83
N ALA A 3 -20.28 13.74 -10.39
CA ALA A 3 -20.27 14.89 -11.27
C ALA A 3 -19.24 15.94 -10.79
N PHE A 4 -18.64 16.63 -11.74
CA PHE A 4 -17.73 17.75 -11.52
C PHE A 4 -18.25 18.98 -12.28
N LEU A 5 -18.30 20.14 -11.59
CA LEU A 5 -18.71 21.39 -12.25
C LEU A 5 -17.56 22.00 -13.07
N LYS A 6 -16.32 21.76 -12.65
CA LYS A 6 -15.12 22.25 -13.32
C LYS A 6 -14.02 21.19 -13.31
N VAL A 7 -13.32 21.03 -14.42
CA VAL A 7 -12.10 20.21 -14.52
C VAL A 7 -10.89 21.14 -14.60
N LEU A 8 -9.95 20.98 -13.69
CA LEU A 8 -8.68 21.69 -13.65
C LEU A 8 -7.61 20.77 -14.19
N GLN A 9 -6.89 21.20 -15.24
CA GLN A 9 -5.91 20.39 -15.95
C GLN A 9 -4.52 21.01 -15.85
N PRO A 10 -3.78 20.75 -14.75
CA PRO A 10 -2.42 21.22 -14.58
C PRO A 10 -1.49 20.57 -15.62
N LYS A 11 -0.46 21.33 -16.02
CA LYS A 11 0.60 20.86 -16.92
C LYS A 11 1.87 20.47 -16.18
N THR A 12 2.04 20.95 -14.95
CA THR A 12 3.17 20.64 -14.08
C THR A 12 2.69 20.21 -12.69
N VAL A 13 3.56 19.54 -11.95
CA VAL A 13 3.29 19.15 -10.56
C VAL A 13 3.10 20.40 -9.68
N GLU A 14 3.84 21.48 -9.96
CA GLU A 14 3.71 22.75 -9.29
C GLU A 14 2.30 23.35 -9.47
N GLU A 15 1.82 23.43 -10.72
CA GLU A 15 0.46 23.88 -11.01
C GLU A 15 -0.59 23.01 -10.30
N ALA A 16 -0.39 21.68 -10.30
CA ALA A 16 -1.28 20.74 -9.60
C ALA A 16 -1.34 21.05 -8.10
N TYR A 17 -0.20 21.30 -7.49
CA TYR A 17 -0.11 21.67 -6.09
C TYR A 17 -0.81 23.01 -5.80
N GLU A 18 -0.54 24.05 -6.61
CA GLU A 18 -1.21 25.36 -6.45
C GLU A 18 -2.74 25.22 -6.58
N MET A 19 -3.20 24.47 -7.58
CA MET A 19 -4.63 24.18 -7.76
C MET A 19 -5.21 23.44 -6.56
N ALA A 20 -4.46 22.49 -5.99
CA ALA A 20 -4.88 21.74 -4.80
C ALA A 20 -5.00 22.64 -3.57
N VAL A 21 -4.06 23.56 -3.37
CA VAL A 21 -4.09 24.52 -2.25
C VAL A 21 -5.25 25.52 -2.40
N LYS A 22 -5.45 26.05 -3.62
CA LYS A 22 -6.55 27.00 -3.91
C LYS A 22 -7.94 26.34 -3.83
N ASN A 23 -8.05 25.04 -4.19
CA ASN A 23 -9.31 24.31 -4.24
C ASN A 23 -9.30 23.16 -3.21
N LYS A 24 -9.33 23.48 -1.93
CA LYS A 24 -9.17 22.52 -0.82
C LYS A 24 -10.10 21.32 -0.85
N THR A 25 -11.28 21.44 -1.44
CA THR A 25 -12.26 20.36 -1.54
C THR A 25 -12.18 19.57 -2.87
N ALA A 26 -11.45 20.07 -3.88
CA ALA A 26 -11.33 19.39 -5.16
C ALA A 26 -10.54 18.07 -5.01
N PRO A 27 -11.08 16.91 -5.36
CA PRO A 27 -10.30 15.67 -5.38
C PRO A 27 -9.28 15.70 -6.52
N MET A 28 -8.18 14.98 -6.34
CA MET A 28 -7.22 14.66 -7.40
C MET A 28 -7.73 13.44 -8.16
N LEU A 29 -7.91 13.57 -9.47
CA LEU A 29 -8.38 12.51 -10.34
C LEU A 29 -7.18 11.88 -11.06
N ALA A 30 -6.81 10.70 -10.63
CA ALA A 30 -5.87 9.82 -11.32
C ALA A 30 -6.67 8.72 -12.06
N GLY A 31 -6.56 7.45 -11.68
CA GLY A 31 -7.35 6.38 -12.29
C GLY A 31 -8.86 6.43 -12.05
N GLY A 32 -9.33 7.25 -11.11
CA GLY A 32 -10.74 7.48 -10.82
C GLY A 32 -11.53 6.28 -10.27
N CYS A 33 -10.90 5.14 -10.09
CA CYS A 33 -11.54 3.87 -9.74
C CYS A 33 -12.39 3.95 -8.46
N TRP A 34 -11.93 4.69 -7.46
CA TRP A 34 -12.66 4.89 -6.21
C TRP A 34 -13.63 6.06 -6.29
N LEU A 35 -13.21 7.19 -6.87
CA LEU A 35 -14.05 8.39 -6.98
C LEU A 35 -15.36 8.12 -7.71
N ARG A 36 -15.34 7.28 -8.76
CA ARG A 36 -16.54 6.94 -9.57
C ARG A 36 -17.65 6.24 -8.78
N LEU A 37 -17.33 5.62 -7.64
CA LEU A 37 -18.31 4.97 -6.77
C LEU A 37 -19.12 5.99 -5.95
N GLY A 38 -18.61 7.22 -5.86
CA GLY A 38 -19.27 8.30 -5.14
C GLY A 38 -20.51 8.85 -5.87
N ARG A 39 -21.39 9.46 -5.09
CA ARG A 39 -22.61 10.15 -5.60
C ARG A 39 -22.55 11.66 -5.42
N ARG A 40 -21.39 12.18 -5.00
CA ARG A 40 -21.21 13.59 -4.70
C ARG A 40 -20.96 14.38 -5.98
N THR A 41 -21.58 15.57 -6.08
CA THR A 41 -21.17 16.59 -7.04
C THR A 41 -20.07 17.45 -6.41
N TRP A 42 -18.94 17.56 -7.10
CA TRP A 42 -17.80 18.33 -6.65
C TRP A 42 -17.72 19.66 -7.42
N PRO A 43 -17.42 20.80 -6.76
CA PRO A 43 -17.24 22.08 -7.44
C PRO A 43 -16.11 22.08 -8.48
N ALA A 44 -15.06 21.30 -8.21
CA ALA A 44 -13.95 21.10 -9.15
C ALA A 44 -13.31 19.74 -8.93
N VAL A 45 -12.57 19.28 -9.94
CA VAL A 45 -11.65 18.15 -9.88
C VAL A 45 -10.31 18.54 -10.49
N ILE A 46 -9.20 18.05 -9.95
CA ILE A 46 -7.85 18.24 -10.51
C ILE A 46 -7.50 16.97 -11.27
N ASP A 47 -7.45 17.08 -12.59
CA ASP A 47 -7.13 15.96 -13.47
C ASP A 47 -5.62 15.81 -13.59
N MET A 48 -5.10 14.68 -13.07
CA MET A 48 -3.67 14.39 -13.02
C MET A 48 -3.15 13.76 -14.34
N ALA A 49 -4.02 13.48 -15.30
CA ALA A 49 -3.65 12.77 -16.53
C ALA A 49 -2.66 13.54 -17.42
N GLY A 50 -2.64 14.88 -17.32
CA GLY A 50 -1.72 15.73 -18.07
C GLY A 50 -0.31 15.83 -17.48
N LEU A 51 -0.04 15.20 -16.35
CA LEU A 51 1.28 15.19 -15.71
C LEU A 51 2.10 14.00 -16.18
N ASP A 52 3.38 14.22 -16.39
CA ASP A 52 4.33 13.21 -16.88
C ASP A 52 4.78 12.29 -15.71
N LEU A 53 3.80 11.67 -15.02
CA LEU A 53 4.01 10.82 -13.85
C LEU A 53 3.70 9.33 -14.10
N ARG A 54 3.52 8.93 -15.37
CA ARG A 54 3.29 7.53 -15.71
C ARG A 54 4.57 6.88 -16.24
N TYR A 55 5.38 6.38 -15.34
CA TYR A 55 6.60 5.65 -15.66
C TYR A 55 6.94 4.65 -14.57
N ILE A 56 7.74 3.64 -14.91
CA ILE A 56 8.50 2.81 -13.98
C ILE A 56 9.92 2.78 -14.50
N ARG A 57 10.89 3.11 -13.65
CA ARG A 57 12.31 3.12 -13.98
C ARG A 57 13.06 2.24 -13.00
N GLU A 58 14.07 1.57 -13.51
CA GLU A 58 15.05 0.86 -12.73
C GLU A 58 16.36 1.65 -12.75
N GLU A 59 16.81 2.08 -11.59
CA GLU A 59 18.09 2.73 -11.38
C GLU A 59 19.05 1.80 -10.63
N ASP A 60 20.31 2.16 -10.49
CA ASP A 60 21.33 1.29 -9.87
C ASP A 60 20.92 0.83 -8.46
N ASN A 61 20.38 1.74 -7.65
CA ASN A 61 20.11 1.51 -6.23
C ASN A 61 18.63 1.46 -5.88
N GLU A 62 17.72 1.79 -6.79
CA GLU A 62 16.28 1.84 -6.50
C GLU A 62 15.42 1.61 -7.74
N PHE A 63 14.18 1.15 -7.52
CA PHE A 63 13.10 1.23 -8.49
C PHE A 63 12.29 2.50 -8.22
N ILE A 64 11.92 3.21 -9.28
CA ILE A 64 11.14 4.44 -9.21
C ILE A 64 9.82 4.22 -9.94
N ILE A 65 8.71 4.37 -9.22
CA ILE A 65 7.35 4.22 -9.74
C ILE A 65 6.68 5.60 -9.68
N GLY A 66 6.42 6.20 -10.82
CA GLY A 66 5.67 7.45 -10.91
C GLY A 66 4.23 7.30 -10.43
N ALA A 67 3.66 8.34 -9.84
CA ALA A 67 2.35 8.29 -9.20
C ALA A 67 1.21 7.89 -10.15
N MET A 68 1.34 8.17 -11.45
CA MET A 68 0.35 7.81 -12.47
C MET A 68 0.61 6.44 -13.11
N ALA A 69 1.69 5.73 -12.78
CA ALA A 69 1.87 4.34 -13.16
C ALA A 69 0.71 3.51 -12.60
N THR A 70 0.16 2.64 -13.42
CA THR A 70 -0.98 1.81 -13.02
C THR A 70 -0.51 0.56 -12.25
N GLN A 71 -1.42 -0.03 -11.49
CA GLN A 71 -1.17 -1.35 -10.88
C GLN A 71 -0.83 -2.40 -11.94
N GLY A 72 -1.45 -2.31 -13.13
CA GLY A 72 -1.14 -3.18 -14.26
C GLY A 72 0.25 -2.93 -14.86
N ASP A 73 0.78 -1.70 -14.82
CA ASP A 73 2.15 -1.42 -15.23
C ASP A 73 3.15 -2.09 -14.25
N VAL A 74 2.88 -2.01 -12.94
CA VAL A 74 3.69 -2.69 -11.91
C VAL A 74 3.61 -4.21 -12.05
N GLU A 75 2.42 -4.78 -12.28
CA GLU A 75 2.23 -6.22 -12.47
C GLU A 75 3.07 -6.77 -13.64
N ARG A 76 3.24 -5.98 -14.70
CA ARG A 76 3.98 -6.38 -15.90
C ARG A 76 5.47 -6.05 -15.86
N PHE A 77 5.93 -5.25 -14.91
CA PHE A 77 7.33 -4.85 -14.83
C PHE A 77 8.18 -5.98 -14.27
N GLU A 78 8.91 -6.67 -15.17
CA GLU A 78 9.63 -7.91 -14.88
C GLU A 78 10.60 -7.82 -13.69
N PRO A 79 11.40 -6.76 -13.50
CA PRO A 79 12.29 -6.67 -12.35
C PRO A 79 11.56 -6.77 -11.00
N LEU A 80 10.38 -6.13 -10.86
CA LEU A 80 9.59 -6.20 -9.62
C LEU A 80 8.89 -7.55 -9.41
N GLN A 81 8.71 -8.36 -10.47
CA GLN A 81 8.13 -9.70 -10.33
C GLN A 81 9.04 -10.65 -9.55
N ARG A 82 10.35 -10.38 -9.50
CA ARG A 82 11.34 -11.21 -8.81
C ARG A 82 11.83 -10.57 -7.52
N PHE A 83 11.93 -9.24 -7.49
CA PHE A 83 12.47 -8.49 -6.36
C PHE A 83 11.73 -8.78 -5.06
N CYS A 84 12.46 -9.17 -4.02
CA CYS A 84 11.91 -9.53 -2.71
C CYS A 84 10.75 -10.54 -2.82
N GLY A 85 10.93 -11.62 -3.61
CA GLY A 85 9.91 -12.64 -3.84
C GLY A 85 8.66 -12.10 -4.58
N GLY A 86 8.79 -11.00 -5.33
CA GLY A 86 7.69 -10.36 -6.03
C GLY A 86 6.70 -9.64 -5.12
N ALA A 87 7.13 -9.23 -3.93
CA ALA A 87 6.26 -8.69 -2.88
C ALA A 87 5.33 -7.56 -3.37
N VAL A 88 5.86 -6.58 -4.12
CA VAL A 88 5.08 -5.44 -4.63
C VAL A 88 4.06 -5.90 -5.68
N VAL A 89 4.45 -6.81 -6.55
CA VAL A 89 3.56 -7.39 -7.58
C VAL A 89 2.46 -8.24 -6.91
N ARG A 90 2.79 -9.01 -5.88
CA ARG A 90 1.80 -9.75 -5.06
C ARG A 90 0.79 -8.81 -4.41
N GLY A 91 1.23 -7.63 -3.95
CA GLY A 91 0.37 -6.59 -3.40
C GLY A 91 -0.61 -5.96 -4.39
N VAL A 92 -0.40 -6.10 -5.71
CA VAL A 92 -1.33 -5.57 -6.73
C VAL A 92 -2.10 -6.65 -7.48
N LYS A 93 -1.51 -7.83 -7.69
CA LYS A 93 -1.98 -8.88 -8.61
C LYS A 93 -3.39 -9.39 -8.30
N GLU A 94 -3.77 -9.45 -7.03
CA GLU A 94 -5.06 -9.98 -6.57
C GLU A 94 -6.15 -8.89 -6.45
N ILE A 95 -5.84 -7.63 -6.75
CA ILE A 95 -6.82 -6.54 -6.67
C ILE A 95 -7.77 -6.62 -7.87
N LEU A 96 -9.01 -7.03 -7.61
CA LEU A 96 -10.09 -7.09 -8.61
C LEU A 96 -9.65 -7.79 -9.91
N GLY A 97 -9.83 -7.14 -11.05
CA GLY A 97 -9.52 -7.67 -12.38
C GLY A 97 -8.51 -6.82 -13.16
N VAL A 98 -8.03 -7.35 -14.29
CA VAL A 98 -7.04 -6.69 -15.16
C VAL A 98 -7.49 -5.29 -15.58
N GLN A 99 -8.78 -5.13 -15.94
CA GLN A 99 -9.35 -3.84 -16.35
C GLN A 99 -9.24 -2.79 -15.25
N PHE A 100 -9.49 -3.19 -14.00
CA PHE A 100 -9.35 -2.31 -12.86
C PHE A 100 -7.89 -1.91 -12.65
N ARG A 101 -6.97 -2.89 -12.64
CA ARG A 101 -5.53 -2.65 -12.44
C ARG A 101 -4.90 -1.80 -13.55
N ASN A 102 -5.41 -1.86 -14.77
CA ASN A 102 -4.97 -1.00 -15.87
C ASN A 102 -5.44 0.47 -15.72
N MET A 103 -6.37 0.75 -14.81
CA MET A 103 -6.86 2.11 -14.52
C MET A 103 -6.40 2.62 -13.15
N ALA A 104 -6.38 1.77 -12.14
CA ALA A 104 -5.98 2.15 -10.79
C ALA A 104 -4.50 2.48 -10.76
N THR A 105 -4.16 3.71 -10.32
CA THR A 105 -2.78 4.19 -10.25
C THR A 105 -2.15 3.86 -8.89
N MET A 106 -0.83 3.69 -8.89
CA MET A 106 -0.05 3.46 -7.66
C MET A 106 -0.15 4.66 -6.72
N GLY A 107 0.02 5.88 -7.23
CA GLY A 107 -0.12 7.09 -6.42
C GLY A 107 -1.50 7.24 -5.80
N GLY A 108 -2.58 7.00 -6.56
CA GLY A 108 -3.94 7.04 -6.03
C GLY A 108 -4.19 5.99 -4.94
N SER A 109 -3.64 4.79 -5.11
CA SER A 109 -3.77 3.68 -4.15
C SER A 109 -3.02 3.95 -2.84
N VAL A 110 -1.85 4.60 -2.91
CA VAL A 110 -1.04 4.95 -1.75
C VAL A 110 -1.58 6.21 -1.06
N ALA A 111 -1.89 7.26 -1.83
CA ALA A 111 -2.36 8.53 -1.27
C ALA A 111 -3.72 8.43 -0.57
N SER A 112 -4.55 7.47 -0.97
CA SER A 112 -5.83 7.21 -0.30
C SER A 112 -5.68 6.69 1.12
N LYS A 113 -4.56 6.07 1.46
CA LYS A 113 -4.26 5.47 2.78
C LYS A 113 -5.38 4.59 3.32
N PHE A 114 -6.10 3.91 2.42
CA PHE A 114 -7.22 3.05 2.81
C PHE A 114 -6.76 1.92 3.73
N GLY A 115 -7.51 1.69 4.79
CA GLY A 115 -7.22 0.63 5.76
C GLY A 115 -7.33 -0.78 5.19
N PHE A 116 -7.96 -0.95 4.02
CA PHE A 116 -8.08 -2.22 3.28
C PHE A 116 -7.08 -2.34 2.11
N SER A 117 -6.02 -1.53 2.11
CA SER A 117 -5.01 -1.57 1.05
C SER A 117 -4.21 -2.86 1.07
N ASP A 118 -4.10 -3.51 -0.08
CA ASP A 118 -3.19 -4.63 -0.33
C ASP A 118 -1.75 -4.15 -0.58
N ILE A 119 -1.61 -2.96 -1.16
CA ILE A 119 -0.34 -2.41 -1.64
C ILE A 119 0.51 -1.87 -0.50
N ILE A 120 -0.12 -1.17 0.46
CA ILE A 120 0.59 -0.50 1.55
C ILE A 120 1.40 -1.48 2.40
N PRO A 121 0.90 -2.68 2.82
CA PRO A 121 1.72 -3.64 3.54
C PRO A 121 2.97 -4.09 2.76
N ALA A 122 2.83 -4.31 1.45
CA ALA A 122 3.94 -4.69 0.59
C ALA A 122 5.01 -3.58 0.51
N LEU A 123 4.58 -2.32 0.35
CA LEU A 123 5.48 -1.16 0.30
C LEU A 123 6.19 -0.91 1.64
N LEU A 124 5.51 -1.15 2.77
CA LEU A 124 6.13 -1.09 4.10
C LEU A 124 7.23 -2.15 4.24
N ALA A 125 6.97 -3.38 3.83
CA ALA A 125 7.91 -4.49 3.96
C ALA A 125 9.15 -4.36 3.04
N VAL A 126 9.02 -3.70 1.88
CA VAL A 126 10.18 -3.41 1.02
C VAL A 126 10.87 -2.08 1.38
N HIS A 127 10.46 -1.44 2.48
CA HIS A 127 10.98 -0.14 2.93
C HIS A 127 10.91 0.94 1.84
N ALA A 128 9.79 1.00 1.14
CA ALA A 128 9.58 2.03 0.13
C ALA A 128 9.57 3.43 0.74
N ASP A 129 10.07 4.40 -0.04
CA ASP A 129 9.93 5.82 0.24
C ASP A 129 8.86 6.44 -0.66
N ILE A 130 8.23 7.48 -0.17
CA ILE A 130 7.26 8.29 -0.88
C ILE A 130 7.86 9.67 -1.12
N VAL A 131 7.76 10.14 -2.35
CA VAL A 131 8.16 11.50 -2.71
C VAL A 131 6.92 12.31 -2.96
N THR A 132 6.76 13.39 -2.21
CA THR A 132 5.71 14.38 -2.42
C THR A 132 6.32 15.71 -2.86
N TYR A 133 5.54 16.54 -3.54
CA TYR A 133 6.04 17.78 -4.13
C TYR A 133 6.60 18.76 -3.08
N LYS A 134 5.90 18.98 -1.97
CA LYS A 134 6.36 19.88 -0.90
C LYS A 134 7.05 19.15 0.24
N GLY A 135 6.54 18.00 0.65
CA GLY A 135 7.10 17.23 1.76
C GLY A 135 8.41 16.53 1.42
N GLY A 136 8.77 16.44 0.12
CA GLY A 136 9.98 15.75 -0.31
C GLY A 136 9.91 14.23 -0.11
N ARG A 137 11.08 13.61 0.05
CA ARG A 137 11.23 12.16 0.26
C ARG A 137 11.09 11.81 1.74
N MET A 138 10.24 10.84 2.03
CA MET A 138 10.03 10.31 3.38
C MET A 138 9.72 8.80 3.30
N SER A 139 9.96 8.07 4.38
CA SER A 139 9.65 6.64 4.41
C SER A 139 8.13 6.39 4.25
N MET A 140 7.76 5.23 3.72
CA MET A 140 6.35 4.82 3.67
C MET A 140 5.69 4.85 5.06
N LYS A 141 6.44 4.48 6.11
CA LYS A 141 5.99 4.54 7.50
C LYS A 141 5.66 5.98 7.92
N ASP A 142 6.52 6.94 7.63
CA ASP A 142 6.29 8.36 7.96
C ASP A 142 5.16 8.95 7.11
N TYR A 143 5.10 8.56 5.83
CA TYR A 143 4.03 8.98 4.95
C TYR A 143 2.65 8.55 5.46
N MET A 144 2.52 7.42 6.12
CA MET A 144 1.23 7.01 6.73
C MET A 144 0.72 8.03 7.75
N ASN A 145 1.63 8.79 8.39
CA ASN A 145 1.32 9.85 9.35
C ASN A 145 1.30 11.26 8.74
N TYR A 146 1.79 11.43 7.52
CA TYR A 146 1.79 12.71 6.81
C TYR A 146 0.35 13.15 6.49
N ARG A 147 -0.04 14.37 6.86
CA ARG A 147 -1.43 14.88 6.77
C ARG A 147 -1.58 16.09 5.87
N ASP A 148 -0.48 16.69 5.42
CA ASP A 148 -0.55 17.85 4.56
C ASP A 148 -1.16 17.49 3.20
N ARG A 149 -1.86 18.48 2.63
CA ARG A 149 -2.41 18.35 1.30
C ARG A 149 -1.30 18.60 0.28
N ASP A 150 -0.83 17.53 -0.32
CA ASP A 150 0.33 17.54 -1.21
C ASP A 150 0.07 16.66 -2.44
N ILE A 151 0.98 16.73 -3.42
CA ILE A 151 0.97 15.89 -4.60
C ILE A 151 1.98 14.77 -4.41
N LEU A 152 1.52 13.53 -4.38
CA LEU A 152 2.39 12.36 -4.44
C LEU A 152 2.96 12.26 -5.86
N VAL A 153 4.28 12.25 -5.98
CA VAL A 153 5.02 12.26 -7.25
C VAL A 153 5.56 10.88 -7.58
N GLU A 154 6.25 10.24 -6.63
CA GLU A 154 6.92 8.96 -6.84
C GLU A 154 6.83 8.05 -5.62
N ILE A 155 6.92 6.77 -5.88
CA ILE A 155 7.21 5.71 -4.91
C ILE A 155 8.58 5.17 -5.27
N ARG A 156 9.53 5.17 -4.33
CA ARG A 156 10.91 4.72 -4.51
C ARG A 156 11.16 3.49 -3.66
N ILE A 157 11.68 2.44 -4.25
CA ILE A 157 11.92 1.16 -3.59
C ILE A 157 13.42 0.88 -3.63
N PRO A 158 14.12 0.95 -2.48
CA PRO A 158 15.55 0.62 -2.42
C PRO A 158 15.80 -0.82 -2.88
N LYS A 159 16.82 -1.04 -3.73
CA LYS A 159 17.20 -2.38 -4.21
C LYS A 159 17.97 -3.17 -3.15
N ARG A 160 17.37 -3.37 -1.99
CA ARG A 160 17.89 -4.27 -0.97
C ARG A 160 17.09 -5.57 -1.04
N GLU A 161 17.69 -6.57 -1.68
CA GLU A 161 17.08 -7.90 -1.81
C GLU A 161 17.07 -8.62 -0.46
N VAL A 162 15.89 -8.90 0.04
CA VAL A 162 15.65 -9.66 1.27
C VAL A 162 14.38 -10.50 1.12
N PRO A 163 14.23 -11.59 1.87
CA PRO A 163 12.98 -12.33 1.92
C PRO A 163 11.82 -11.46 2.40
N VAL A 164 10.78 -11.35 1.57
CA VAL A 164 9.52 -10.67 1.90
C VAL A 164 8.35 -11.55 1.47
N ALA A 165 7.42 -11.77 2.37
CA ALA A 165 6.17 -12.46 2.10
C ALA A 165 4.97 -11.51 2.29
N VAL A 166 3.97 -11.62 1.42
CA VAL A 166 2.76 -10.77 1.45
C VAL A 166 1.54 -11.65 1.24
N GLU A 167 0.51 -11.43 2.05
CA GLU A 167 -0.77 -12.13 1.94
C GLU A 167 -1.94 -11.18 2.18
N ALA A 168 -3.03 -11.41 1.45
CA ALA A 168 -4.29 -10.72 1.67
C ALA A 168 -5.43 -11.75 1.70
N LEU A 169 -6.11 -11.86 2.84
CA LEU A 169 -7.18 -12.83 3.04
C LEU A 169 -8.52 -12.24 2.64
N ARG A 170 -9.23 -12.96 1.76
CA ARG A 170 -10.51 -12.59 1.16
C ARG A 170 -11.53 -13.72 1.29
N ILE A 171 -12.82 -13.37 1.24
CA ILE A 171 -13.89 -14.36 1.14
C ILE A 171 -13.95 -14.93 -0.28
N SER A 172 -13.83 -14.06 -1.29
CA SER A 172 -13.70 -14.44 -2.68
C SER A 172 -12.60 -13.63 -3.37
N ARG A 173 -12.10 -14.11 -4.53
CA ARG A 173 -10.94 -13.51 -5.23
C ARG A 173 -11.15 -12.04 -5.60
N GLY A 174 -12.35 -11.62 -5.94
CA GLY A 174 -12.67 -10.24 -6.34
C GLY A 174 -13.09 -9.32 -5.17
N ASP A 175 -13.05 -9.82 -3.93
CA ASP A 175 -13.51 -9.08 -2.76
C ASP A 175 -12.41 -8.19 -2.16
N PHE A 176 -12.82 -7.24 -1.32
CA PHE A 176 -11.88 -6.56 -0.43
C PHE A 176 -11.32 -7.55 0.59
N PRO A 177 -10.05 -7.42 0.97
CA PRO A 177 -9.49 -8.26 2.01
C PRO A 177 -10.14 -7.95 3.37
N TYR A 178 -10.31 -8.98 4.18
CA TYR A 178 -10.67 -8.80 5.58
C TYR A 178 -9.46 -8.78 6.52
N LEU A 179 -8.29 -9.19 6.01
CA LEU A 179 -6.99 -9.09 6.69
C LEU A 179 -5.88 -9.04 5.64
N THR A 180 -4.89 -8.19 5.87
CA THR A 180 -3.66 -8.12 5.04
C THR A 180 -2.45 -8.22 5.92
N GLY A 181 -1.38 -8.81 5.42
CA GLY A 181 -0.12 -8.90 6.15
C GLY A 181 1.07 -8.94 5.22
N SER A 182 2.19 -8.46 5.73
CA SER A 182 3.49 -8.64 5.11
C SER A 182 4.55 -8.87 6.18
N ILE A 183 5.52 -9.69 5.85
CA ILE A 183 6.67 -9.96 6.71
C ILE A 183 7.93 -9.77 5.88
N ARG A 184 8.87 -9.03 6.44
CA ARG A 184 10.24 -8.87 5.98
C ARG A 184 11.17 -9.59 6.93
N ARG A 185 12.17 -10.28 6.40
CA ARG A 185 13.30 -10.79 7.17
C ARG A 185 14.60 -10.21 6.62
N ASP A 186 15.40 -9.58 7.49
CA ASP A 186 16.71 -9.03 7.17
C ASP A 186 17.71 -9.61 8.15
N ASP A 187 18.48 -10.60 7.71
CA ASP A 187 19.28 -11.48 8.58
C ASP A 187 18.41 -12.14 9.67
N THR A 188 18.60 -11.69 10.92
CA THR A 188 17.83 -12.13 12.09
C THR A 188 16.67 -11.22 12.41
N ALA A 189 16.60 -10.02 11.81
CA ALA A 189 15.55 -9.05 12.09
C ALA A 189 14.28 -9.37 11.30
N TYR A 190 13.15 -9.39 12.01
CA TYR A 190 11.81 -9.58 11.43
C TYR A 190 10.98 -8.33 11.61
N GLU A 191 10.20 -7.97 10.59
CA GLU A 191 9.18 -6.94 10.65
C GLU A 191 7.84 -7.53 10.20
N ILE A 192 6.85 -7.49 11.09
CA ILE A 192 5.52 -8.05 10.87
C ILE A 192 4.52 -6.91 10.75
N TYR A 193 3.98 -6.67 9.57
CA TYR A 193 2.94 -5.68 9.34
C TYR A 193 1.59 -6.35 9.16
N ILE A 194 0.55 -5.87 9.87
CA ILE A 194 -0.82 -6.38 9.76
C ILE A 194 -1.78 -5.21 9.51
N GLY A 195 -2.57 -5.30 8.45
CA GLY A 195 -3.56 -4.32 8.04
C GLY A 195 -4.97 -4.90 7.91
N THR A 196 -5.91 -4.06 7.52
CA THR A 196 -7.33 -4.43 7.30
C THR A 196 -8.00 -5.06 8.53
N ARG A 197 -7.66 -4.55 9.72
CA ARG A 197 -8.15 -5.07 11.00
C ARG A 197 -9.52 -4.57 11.52
N PRO A 198 -10.41 -3.69 10.97
CA PRO A 198 -10.26 -2.60 9.99
C PRO A 198 -9.34 -1.49 10.50
N GLY A 199 -8.39 -1.11 9.69
CA GLY A 199 -7.42 -0.07 9.99
C GLY A 199 -6.21 -0.17 9.06
N ALA A 200 -5.45 0.91 9.02
CA ALA A 200 -4.21 0.96 8.25
C ALA A 200 -3.21 -0.11 8.75
N PRO A 201 -2.33 -0.62 7.88
CA PRO A 201 -1.26 -1.51 8.29
C PRO A 201 -0.38 -0.89 9.38
N GLN A 202 -0.07 -1.68 10.38
CA GLN A 202 0.82 -1.31 11.49
C GLN A 202 1.84 -2.40 11.74
N LEU A 203 3.01 -2.01 12.21
CA LEU A 203 4.05 -2.92 12.66
C LEU A 203 3.63 -3.55 14.00
N ALA A 204 3.68 -4.87 14.09
CA ALA A 204 3.56 -5.61 15.33
C ALA A 204 4.93 -5.61 16.03
N GLU A 205 5.21 -4.54 16.79
CA GLU A 205 6.56 -4.24 17.29
C GLU A 205 7.07 -5.32 18.25
N LYS A 206 6.23 -5.75 19.19
CA LYS A 206 6.63 -6.76 20.20
C LYS A 206 6.82 -8.14 19.57
N ALA A 207 5.92 -8.52 18.67
CA ALA A 207 6.03 -9.79 17.96
C ALA A 207 7.26 -9.81 17.04
N SER A 208 7.54 -8.71 16.36
CA SER A 208 8.74 -8.54 15.51
C SER A 208 10.03 -8.64 16.34
N ALA A 209 10.09 -7.95 17.47
CA ALA A 209 11.24 -7.98 18.38
C ALA A 209 11.50 -9.40 18.93
N LEU A 210 10.45 -10.07 19.42
CA LEU A 210 10.56 -11.42 19.94
C LEU A 210 11.10 -12.40 18.88
N LEU A 211 10.53 -12.33 17.66
CA LEU A 211 10.96 -13.21 16.57
C LEU A 211 12.39 -12.92 16.13
N SER A 212 12.80 -11.65 16.14
CA SER A 212 14.17 -11.24 15.84
C SER A 212 15.18 -11.73 16.88
N GLU A 213 14.79 -11.80 18.16
CA GLU A 213 15.64 -12.26 19.26
C GLU A 213 15.75 -13.79 19.32
N LYS A 214 14.61 -14.50 19.22
CA LYS A 214 14.53 -15.95 19.48
C LYS A 214 14.37 -16.80 18.21
N GLY A 215 14.20 -16.19 17.03
CA GLY A 215 14.02 -16.90 15.77
C GLY A 215 12.72 -17.73 15.74
N LEU A 216 12.76 -18.79 14.94
CA LEU A 216 11.58 -19.64 14.69
C LEU A 216 11.06 -20.39 15.94
N ASP A 217 11.88 -20.56 16.97
CA ASP A 217 11.46 -21.20 18.22
C ASP A 217 10.36 -20.41 18.95
N ALA A 218 10.33 -19.08 18.71
CA ALA A 218 9.30 -18.20 19.26
C ALA A 218 8.11 -17.96 18.29
N LEU A 219 8.00 -18.68 17.19
CA LEU A 219 6.98 -18.41 16.14
C LEU A 219 5.56 -18.39 16.69
N ASP A 220 5.19 -19.36 17.50
CA ASP A 220 3.83 -19.45 18.05
C ASP A 220 3.54 -18.33 19.05
N GLU A 221 4.54 -17.99 19.89
CA GLU A 221 4.46 -16.88 20.83
C GLU A 221 4.36 -15.53 20.09
N ALA A 222 5.20 -15.31 19.07
CA ALA A 222 5.15 -14.11 18.24
C ALA A 222 3.80 -13.95 17.52
N ALA A 223 3.23 -15.04 16.98
CA ALA A 223 1.92 -15.01 16.35
C ALA A 223 0.80 -14.66 17.36
N GLN A 224 0.89 -15.16 18.59
CA GLN A 224 -0.03 -14.80 19.66
C GLN A 224 0.10 -13.31 20.02
N ILE A 225 1.32 -12.81 20.25
CA ILE A 225 1.58 -11.41 20.58
C ILE A 225 1.07 -10.48 19.45
N ALA A 226 1.34 -10.78 18.17
CA ALA A 226 0.85 -9.97 17.05
C ALA A 226 -0.68 -9.86 17.03
N SER A 227 -1.37 -10.90 17.48
CA SER A 227 -2.84 -10.90 17.58
C SER A 227 -3.38 -10.11 18.78
N GLU A 228 -2.56 -9.82 19.78
CA GLU A 228 -2.95 -9.15 21.02
C GLU A 228 -2.50 -7.68 21.06
N GLU A 229 -1.32 -7.37 20.54
CA GLU A 229 -0.78 -6.00 20.58
C GLU A 229 -1.45 -5.02 19.60
N LEU A 230 -2.08 -5.54 18.53
CA LEU A 230 -2.76 -4.72 17.54
C LEU A 230 -4.27 -4.70 17.79
N VAL A 231 -4.89 -3.55 17.48
CA VAL A 231 -6.35 -3.39 17.65
C VAL A 231 -7.09 -4.04 16.47
N TYR A 232 -7.94 -5.03 16.75
CA TYR A 232 -8.83 -5.66 15.77
C TYR A 232 -10.29 -5.25 16.02
N GLN A 233 -11.01 -5.03 14.93
CA GLN A 233 -12.42 -4.62 14.97
C GLN A 233 -13.27 -5.49 14.03
N LYS A 234 -14.58 -5.47 14.22
CA LYS A 234 -15.54 -6.12 13.32
C LYS A 234 -16.00 -5.19 12.21
N ASN A 235 -16.39 -5.75 11.07
CA ASN A 235 -17.19 -5.10 10.03
C ASN A 235 -18.05 -6.15 9.31
N SER A 236 -18.65 -5.77 8.15
CA SER A 236 -19.48 -6.70 7.36
C SER A 236 -18.74 -7.91 6.81
N HIS A 237 -17.40 -7.85 6.68
CA HIS A 237 -16.59 -8.92 6.08
C HIS A 237 -16.14 -9.97 7.10
N ALA A 238 -15.87 -9.60 8.35
CA ALA A 238 -15.40 -10.53 9.36
C ALA A 238 -15.62 -10.01 10.79
N SER A 239 -15.79 -10.94 11.75
CA SER A 239 -15.80 -10.61 13.18
C SER A 239 -14.39 -10.28 13.69
N LYS A 240 -14.31 -9.69 14.86
CA LYS A 240 -13.05 -9.40 15.55
C LYS A 240 -12.30 -10.69 15.88
N GLU A 241 -12.99 -11.65 16.45
CA GLU A 241 -12.45 -12.94 16.91
C GLU A 241 -11.85 -13.72 15.72
N TYR A 242 -12.59 -13.77 14.61
CA TYR A 242 -12.11 -14.41 13.39
C TYR A 242 -10.84 -13.78 12.85
N ARG A 243 -10.75 -12.44 12.84
CA ARG A 243 -9.53 -11.74 12.39
C ARG A 243 -8.34 -12.02 13.30
N ILE A 244 -8.55 -12.13 14.61
CA ILE A 244 -7.50 -12.48 15.57
C ILE A 244 -6.95 -13.88 15.27
N GLU A 245 -7.79 -14.87 15.09
CA GLU A 245 -7.33 -16.23 14.77
C GLU A 245 -6.66 -16.30 13.40
N MET A 246 -7.21 -15.60 12.41
CA MET A 246 -6.60 -15.55 11.07
C MET A 246 -5.27 -14.78 11.06
N ALA A 247 -5.08 -13.78 11.91
CA ALA A 247 -3.81 -13.08 12.06
C ALA A 247 -2.71 -14.01 12.59
N LYS A 248 -3.00 -14.84 13.61
CA LYS A 248 -2.08 -15.87 14.10
C LYS A 248 -1.67 -16.84 12.98
N ALA A 249 -2.66 -17.33 12.24
CA ALA A 249 -2.43 -18.26 11.13
C ALA A 249 -1.61 -17.62 10.00
N MET A 250 -1.90 -16.35 9.66
CA MET A 250 -1.18 -15.58 8.65
C MET A 250 0.28 -15.36 9.06
N VAL A 251 0.55 -14.92 10.29
CA VAL A 251 1.92 -14.71 10.80
C VAL A 251 2.71 -16.00 10.70
N ARG A 252 2.16 -17.14 11.15
CA ARG A 252 2.84 -18.43 11.04
C ARG A 252 3.20 -18.82 9.61
N ARG A 253 2.30 -18.58 8.65
CA ARG A 253 2.55 -18.89 7.23
C ARG A 253 3.63 -18.01 6.65
N LEU A 254 3.48 -16.69 6.81
CA LEU A 254 4.39 -15.71 6.22
C LEU A 254 5.80 -15.80 6.82
N VAL A 255 5.93 -16.03 8.15
CA VAL A 255 7.25 -16.24 8.78
C VAL A 255 7.92 -17.49 8.21
N LYS A 256 7.18 -18.60 8.06
CA LYS A 256 7.74 -19.82 7.45
C LYS A 256 8.16 -19.61 6.00
N GLU A 257 7.43 -18.76 5.25
CA GLU A 257 7.77 -18.44 3.85
C GLU A 257 9.08 -17.67 3.76
N VAL A 258 9.29 -16.64 4.61
CA VAL A 258 10.53 -15.85 4.60
C VAL A 258 11.72 -16.55 5.28
N ALA A 259 11.49 -17.64 5.97
CA ALA A 259 12.53 -18.41 6.64
C ALA A 259 13.17 -19.48 5.74
N GLN A 260 12.54 -19.84 4.62
CA GLN A 260 13.07 -20.76 3.61
C GLN A 260 14.18 -20.09 2.78
#